data_b2224609a59e9ba0c3a015e9da0b2154
#
_entry.id   b2224609a59e9ba0c3a015e9da0b2154
#
_cell.length_a   1.000
_cell.length_b   1.000
_cell.length_c   1.000
_cell.angle_alpha   90.00
_cell.angle_beta   90.00
_cell.angle_gamma   90.00
#
_symmetry.space_group_name_H-M   'P 1'
#
loop_
_entity.id
_entity.type
_entity.pdbx_description
1 polymer ?
#
loop_
_entity_poly.entity_id
_entity_poly.type
_entity_poly.pdbx_seq_one_letter_code
_entity_poly.pdbx_strand_id
1 'polypeptide(L)'
;KNVLSGTEKYVIVNIANEWYGTWNGSAWADGYKSAIRSVRNAGITNMLMVDCAGWGQYPDSIKDYGKSVFNADSQKNTVFSIHMYEYAGGNASTVRNNIDNALNIGVPVVIGEFGGQHTNGDVDEATIMSYCTSKGVGYLGWSWKGNNSDMSYLDIANSWDGSSLSSWGNTLINGSNGIKATSKICS
;
A
#
# COMPACT_ATOMS: atom_id res chain seq x y z
N LYS A 1 -17.45 -13.96 -4.90
CA LYS A 1 -17.65 -13.65 -6.30
C LYS A 1 -18.91 -12.82 -6.54
N ASN A 2 -20.08 -13.28 -6.12
CA ASN A 2 -21.35 -12.63 -6.44
C ASN A 2 -21.45 -11.18 -5.94
N VAL A 3 -20.81 -10.86 -4.81
CA VAL A 3 -20.76 -9.50 -4.25
C VAL A 3 -19.81 -8.58 -5.03
N LEU A 4 -18.78 -9.14 -5.66
CA LEU A 4 -17.74 -8.38 -6.38
C LEU A 4 -18.06 -8.17 -7.86
N SER A 5 -18.92 -9.01 -8.43
CA SER A 5 -19.28 -8.91 -9.85
C SER A 5 -19.99 -7.58 -10.14
N GLY A 6 -19.47 -6.82 -11.10
CA GLY A 6 -19.96 -5.49 -11.48
C GLY A 6 -19.35 -4.34 -10.64
N THR A 7 -18.40 -4.64 -9.75
CA THR A 7 -17.73 -3.62 -8.93
C THR A 7 -16.30 -3.33 -9.39
N GLU A 8 -15.89 -3.85 -10.54
CA GLU A 8 -14.51 -3.82 -11.02
C GLU A 8 -13.92 -2.40 -11.14
N LYS A 9 -14.78 -1.41 -11.37
CA LYS A 9 -14.39 0.02 -11.44
C LYS A 9 -14.11 0.65 -10.07
N TYR A 10 -14.61 0.06 -8.99
CA TYR A 10 -14.68 0.73 -7.70
C TYR A 10 -14.02 -0.04 -6.57
N VAL A 11 -13.74 -1.34 -6.77
CA VAL A 11 -13.24 -2.22 -5.73
C VAL A 11 -11.94 -2.88 -6.17
N ILE A 12 -10.89 -2.64 -5.38
CA ILE A 12 -9.61 -3.36 -5.44
C ILE A 12 -9.65 -4.42 -4.34
N VAL A 13 -9.27 -5.65 -4.68
CA VAL A 13 -9.25 -6.78 -3.73
C VAL A 13 -7.83 -6.99 -3.24
N ASN A 14 -7.52 -6.59 -2.02
CA ASN A 14 -6.30 -7.03 -1.35
C ASN A 14 -6.48 -8.52 -1.00
N ILE A 15 -5.58 -9.36 -1.52
CA ILE A 15 -5.69 -10.83 -1.36
C ILE A 15 -5.50 -11.22 0.10
N ALA A 16 -4.52 -10.60 0.77
CA ALA A 16 -4.25 -10.82 2.18
C ALA A 16 -3.34 -9.70 2.71
N ASN A 17 -3.76 -9.07 3.83
CA ASN A 17 -2.96 -8.06 4.48
C ASN A 17 -1.73 -8.69 5.15
N GLU A 18 -0.54 -8.25 4.74
CA GLU A 18 0.75 -8.58 5.40
C GLU A 18 0.97 -10.09 5.69
N TRP A 19 0.39 -10.97 4.88
CA TRP A 19 0.39 -12.42 5.16
C TRP A 19 1.79 -13.03 5.22
N TYR A 20 2.78 -12.42 4.54
CA TYR A 20 4.14 -12.96 4.44
C TYR A 20 5.12 -12.15 5.28
N GLY A 21 5.35 -12.61 6.51
CA GLY A 21 6.16 -11.90 7.50
C GLY A 21 7.67 -12.12 7.39
N THR A 22 8.15 -12.94 6.44
CA THR A 22 9.60 -13.15 6.27
C THR A 22 10.18 -12.35 5.10
N TRP A 23 11.51 -12.19 5.08
CA TRP A 23 12.27 -11.47 4.06
C TRP A 23 12.76 -12.42 2.94
N ASN A 24 11.88 -13.33 2.53
CA ASN A 24 12.15 -14.28 1.46
C ASN A 24 11.26 -13.98 0.25
N GLY A 25 11.79 -13.20 -0.69
CA GLY A 25 11.05 -12.76 -1.87
C GLY A 25 10.66 -13.90 -2.83
N SER A 26 11.45 -14.97 -2.91
CA SER A 26 11.12 -16.12 -3.76
C SER A 26 9.88 -16.87 -3.26
N ALA A 27 9.84 -17.21 -1.96
CA ALA A 27 8.70 -17.89 -1.38
C ALA A 27 7.44 -17.01 -1.39
N TRP A 28 7.60 -15.69 -1.14
CA TRP A 28 6.54 -14.70 -1.31
C TRP A 28 5.96 -14.74 -2.74
N ALA A 29 6.81 -14.73 -3.74
CA ALA A 29 6.38 -14.74 -5.13
C ALA A 29 5.62 -16.02 -5.49
N ASP A 30 6.08 -17.18 -5.04
CA ASP A 30 5.43 -18.46 -5.33
C ASP A 30 4.03 -18.54 -4.67
N GLY A 31 3.92 -18.04 -3.44
CA GLY A 31 2.63 -17.95 -2.74
C GLY A 31 1.63 -17.05 -3.48
N TYR A 32 2.03 -15.84 -3.85
CA TYR A 32 1.14 -14.92 -4.57
C TYR A 32 0.81 -15.38 -5.99
N LYS A 33 1.73 -16.01 -6.73
CA LYS A 33 1.40 -16.63 -8.01
C LYS A 33 0.30 -17.68 -7.87
N SER A 34 0.34 -18.47 -6.81
CA SER A 34 -0.69 -19.47 -6.50
C SER A 34 -2.02 -18.81 -6.11
N ALA A 35 -1.99 -17.84 -5.21
CA ALA A 35 -3.17 -17.12 -4.73
C ALA A 35 -3.88 -16.37 -5.88
N ILE A 36 -3.14 -15.63 -6.70
CA ILE A 36 -3.68 -14.92 -7.87
C ILE A 36 -4.41 -15.88 -8.81
N ARG A 37 -3.78 -17.02 -9.15
CA ARG A 37 -4.44 -18.02 -10.01
C ARG A 37 -5.74 -18.54 -9.40
N SER A 38 -5.74 -18.81 -8.09
CA SER A 38 -6.94 -19.28 -7.38
C SER A 38 -8.07 -18.26 -7.43
N VAL A 39 -7.75 -16.99 -7.18
CA VAL A 39 -8.72 -15.87 -7.24
C VAL A 39 -9.28 -15.72 -8.66
N ARG A 40 -8.42 -15.76 -9.68
CA ARG A 40 -8.85 -15.65 -11.10
C ARG A 40 -9.68 -16.87 -11.53
N ASN A 41 -9.32 -18.07 -11.11
CA ASN A 41 -10.09 -19.29 -11.37
C ASN A 41 -11.46 -19.26 -10.69
N ALA A 42 -11.61 -18.59 -9.56
CA ALA A 42 -12.91 -18.33 -8.95
C ALA A 42 -13.76 -17.32 -9.73
N GLY A 43 -13.20 -16.70 -10.77
CA GLY A 43 -13.87 -15.74 -11.65
C GLY A 43 -14.02 -14.34 -11.04
N ILE A 44 -13.06 -13.93 -10.21
CA ILE A 44 -12.94 -12.55 -9.72
C ILE A 44 -12.08 -11.77 -10.71
N THR A 45 -12.62 -10.69 -11.25
CA THR A 45 -12.03 -9.87 -12.31
C THR A 45 -11.52 -8.51 -11.82
N ASN A 46 -11.87 -8.13 -10.60
CA ASN A 46 -11.41 -6.91 -9.96
C ASN A 46 -9.87 -6.79 -9.98
N MET A 47 -9.36 -5.56 -9.91
CA MET A 47 -7.95 -5.35 -9.64
C MET A 47 -7.56 -6.05 -8.33
N LEU A 48 -6.46 -6.77 -8.35
CA LEU A 48 -5.90 -7.42 -7.16
C LEU A 48 -4.80 -6.53 -6.58
N MET A 49 -4.71 -6.50 -5.26
CA MET A 49 -3.61 -5.88 -4.54
C MET A 49 -2.83 -6.95 -3.80
N VAL A 50 -1.51 -6.89 -3.88
CA VAL A 50 -0.60 -7.81 -3.18
C VAL A 50 0.45 -7.02 -2.42
N ASP A 51 0.55 -7.23 -1.12
CA ASP A 51 1.53 -6.58 -0.27
C ASP A 51 2.90 -7.24 -0.46
N CYS A 52 3.98 -6.47 -0.42
CA CYS A 52 5.32 -7.05 -0.51
C CYS A 52 5.67 -7.89 0.73
N ALA A 53 6.73 -8.67 0.66
CA ALA A 53 7.19 -9.52 1.77
C ALA A 53 7.58 -8.68 3.00
N GLY A 54 7.92 -9.35 4.12
CA GLY A 54 8.35 -8.68 5.36
C GLY A 54 7.26 -7.80 5.96
N TRP A 55 6.03 -8.32 6.09
CA TRP A 55 4.85 -7.53 6.52
C TRP A 55 4.67 -6.25 5.70
N GLY A 56 4.81 -6.34 4.38
CA GLY A 56 4.68 -5.18 3.50
C GLY A 56 5.88 -4.23 3.48
N GLN A 57 6.94 -4.48 4.25
CA GLN A 57 8.10 -3.60 4.38
C GLN A 57 9.38 -4.09 3.68
N TYR A 58 9.28 -5.13 2.83
CA TYR A 58 10.42 -5.64 2.04
C TYR A 58 10.19 -5.45 0.53
N PRO A 59 10.28 -4.21 0.00
CA PRO A 59 9.98 -3.90 -1.40
C PRO A 59 10.96 -4.54 -2.41
N ASP A 60 12.13 -5.02 -1.98
CA ASP A 60 13.01 -5.81 -2.86
C ASP A 60 12.33 -7.09 -3.37
N SER A 61 11.34 -7.63 -2.64
CA SER A 61 10.51 -8.72 -3.17
C SER A 61 9.75 -8.33 -4.43
N ILE A 62 9.27 -7.09 -4.52
CA ILE A 62 8.65 -6.55 -5.73
C ILE A 62 9.72 -6.35 -6.81
N LYS A 63 10.82 -5.67 -6.49
CA LYS A 63 11.91 -5.39 -7.43
C LYS A 63 12.42 -6.66 -8.10
N ASP A 64 12.65 -7.73 -7.32
CA ASP A 64 13.28 -8.95 -7.82
C ASP A 64 12.29 -9.93 -8.44
N TYR A 65 11.06 -9.99 -7.94
CA TYR A 65 10.07 -11.01 -8.32
C TYR A 65 8.74 -10.43 -8.82
N GLY A 66 8.45 -9.15 -8.61
CA GLY A 66 7.15 -8.54 -8.90
C GLY A 66 6.70 -8.73 -10.35
N LYS A 67 7.63 -8.60 -11.31
CA LYS A 67 7.29 -8.85 -12.73
C LYS A 67 6.79 -10.27 -12.97
N SER A 68 7.38 -11.26 -12.31
CA SER A 68 6.95 -12.66 -12.45
C SER A 68 5.59 -12.91 -11.79
N VAL A 69 5.33 -12.26 -10.67
CA VAL A 69 4.02 -12.30 -9.98
C VAL A 69 2.95 -11.63 -10.83
N PHE A 70 3.22 -10.43 -11.35
CA PHE A 70 2.32 -9.72 -12.29
C PHE A 70 1.98 -10.57 -13.51
N ASN A 71 2.98 -11.26 -14.06
CA ASN A 71 2.80 -12.13 -15.23
C ASN A 71 1.99 -13.39 -14.92
N ALA A 72 1.88 -13.80 -13.67
CA ALA A 72 1.03 -14.92 -13.27
C ALA A 72 -0.47 -14.56 -13.26
N ASP A 73 -0.81 -13.27 -13.20
CA ASP A 73 -2.18 -12.80 -13.37
C ASP A 73 -2.59 -12.88 -14.86
N SER A 74 -3.58 -13.71 -15.17
CA SER A 74 -4.09 -13.86 -16.53
C SER A 74 -4.69 -12.56 -17.09
N GLN A 75 -5.13 -11.64 -16.21
CA GLN A 75 -5.72 -10.36 -16.60
C GLN A 75 -4.72 -9.20 -16.59
N LYS A 76 -3.50 -9.41 -16.05
CA LYS A 76 -2.50 -8.33 -15.87
C LYS A 76 -3.08 -7.14 -15.08
N ASN A 77 -3.92 -7.41 -14.11
CA ASN A 77 -4.65 -6.43 -13.33
C ASN A 77 -4.33 -6.58 -11.83
N THR A 78 -3.05 -6.52 -11.51
CA THR A 78 -2.52 -6.62 -10.14
C THR A 78 -1.67 -5.40 -9.81
N VAL A 79 -1.94 -4.73 -8.69
CA VAL A 79 -1.15 -3.64 -8.12
C VAL A 79 -0.34 -4.16 -6.93
N PHE A 80 0.90 -3.69 -6.81
CA PHE A 80 1.79 -4.03 -5.69
C PHE A 80 1.73 -2.97 -4.61
N SER A 81 1.57 -3.41 -3.37
CA SER A 81 1.45 -2.56 -2.19
C SER A 81 2.73 -2.63 -1.36
N ILE A 82 3.25 -1.46 -1.02
CA ILE A 82 4.35 -1.31 -0.05
C ILE A 82 3.76 -0.66 1.20
N HIS A 83 4.02 -1.24 2.37
CA HIS A 83 3.74 -0.62 3.65
C HIS A 83 4.99 0.15 4.09
N MET A 84 4.93 1.47 4.03
CA MET A 84 6.08 2.32 4.30
C MET A 84 6.09 2.79 5.74
N TYR A 85 6.47 1.89 6.64
CA TYR A 85 6.84 2.23 7.99
C TYR A 85 8.37 2.41 8.10
N GLU A 86 8.97 2.22 9.28
CA GLU A 86 10.37 2.54 9.56
C GLU A 86 11.39 1.83 8.65
N TYR A 87 11.10 0.61 8.17
CA TYR A 87 12.05 -0.13 7.31
C TYR A 87 11.96 0.30 5.85
N ALA A 88 10.75 0.48 5.33
CA ALA A 88 10.54 0.85 3.94
C ALA A 88 10.40 2.37 3.72
N GLY A 89 10.12 3.14 4.78
CA GLY A 89 9.78 4.56 4.71
C GLY A 89 10.54 5.48 5.68
N GLY A 90 11.59 5.01 6.37
CA GLY A 90 12.25 5.74 7.45
C GLY A 90 13.12 6.95 7.04
N ASN A 91 13.34 7.18 5.75
CA ASN A 91 14.04 8.37 5.24
C ASN A 91 13.78 8.60 3.75
N ALA A 92 14.05 9.81 3.27
CA ALA A 92 13.76 10.26 1.92
C ALA A 92 14.43 9.42 0.82
N SER A 93 15.67 8.98 1.01
CA SER A 93 16.37 8.18 0.01
C SER A 93 15.78 6.78 -0.10
N THR A 94 15.45 6.16 1.03
CA THR A 94 14.79 4.85 1.09
C THR A 94 13.42 4.89 0.42
N VAL A 95 12.60 5.89 0.75
CA VAL A 95 11.27 6.09 0.13
C VAL A 95 11.38 6.16 -1.40
N ARG A 96 12.24 7.06 -1.90
CA ARG A 96 12.41 7.27 -3.35
C ARG A 96 12.92 6.02 -4.04
N ASN A 97 13.94 5.39 -3.50
CA ASN A 97 14.53 4.18 -4.08
C ASN A 97 13.50 3.03 -4.14
N ASN A 98 12.73 2.83 -3.10
CA ASN A 98 11.72 1.76 -3.05
C ASN A 98 10.61 1.98 -4.09
N ILE A 99 10.13 3.21 -4.24
CA ILE A 99 9.13 3.56 -5.25
C ILE A 99 9.72 3.40 -6.66
N ASP A 100 10.89 3.99 -6.92
CA ASP A 100 11.51 3.94 -8.24
C ASP A 100 11.87 2.51 -8.67
N ASN A 101 12.41 1.70 -7.76
CA ASN A 101 12.73 0.30 -8.03
C ASN A 101 11.50 -0.50 -8.47
N ALA A 102 10.37 -0.29 -7.77
CA ALA A 102 9.13 -0.97 -8.12
C ALA A 102 8.54 -0.47 -9.45
N LEU A 103 8.57 0.85 -9.70
CA LEU A 103 8.12 1.43 -10.97
C LEU A 103 8.99 0.98 -12.15
N ASN A 104 10.30 0.89 -11.96
CA ASN A 104 11.27 0.55 -13.03
C ASN A 104 11.09 -0.85 -13.59
N ILE A 105 10.51 -1.79 -12.85
CA ILE A 105 10.16 -3.11 -13.39
C ILE A 105 8.87 -3.11 -14.22
N GLY A 106 8.20 -1.97 -14.32
CA GLY A 106 6.98 -1.79 -15.12
C GLY A 106 5.78 -2.53 -14.54
N VAL A 107 5.53 -2.40 -13.24
CA VAL A 107 4.31 -2.86 -12.56
C VAL A 107 3.63 -1.71 -11.84
N PRO A 108 2.29 -1.73 -11.68
CA PRO A 108 1.60 -0.74 -10.88
C PRO A 108 1.96 -0.86 -9.40
N VAL A 109 2.14 0.27 -8.72
CA VAL A 109 2.53 0.35 -7.30
C VAL A 109 1.61 1.31 -6.55
N VAL A 110 1.34 1.00 -5.30
CA VAL A 110 0.66 1.86 -4.33
C VAL A 110 1.39 1.76 -3.00
N ILE A 111 1.38 2.84 -2.23
CA ILE A 111 1.75 2.78 -0.82
C ILE A 111 0.48 2.42 -0.05
N GLY A 112 0.34 1.14 0.29
CA GLY A 112 -0.89 0.60 0.86
C GLY A 112 -1.09 0.93 2.33
N GLU A 113 0.01 1.18 3.05
CA GLU A 113 -0.03 1.69 4.42
C GLU A 113 1.18 2.59 4.70
N PHE A 114 0.98 3.63 5.49
CA PHE A 114 2.03 4.41 6.14
C PHE A 114 1.44 5.28 7.27
N GLY A 115 2.28 5.73 8.16
CA GLY A 115 1.96 6.68 9.21
C GLY A 115 3.09 7.67 9.40
N GLY A 116 3.00 8.59 10.37
CA GLY A 116 4.09 9.51 10.70
C GLY A 116 5.19 8.87 11.56
N GLN A 117 4.90 7.71 12.15
CA GLN A 117 5.80 7.01 13.08
C GLN A 117 5.37 5.54 13.17
N HIS A 118 6.28 4.64 13.53
CA HIS A 118 5.97 3.25 13.86
C HIS A 118 6.86 2.75 15.01
N THR A 119 6.62 1.53 15.48
CA THR A 119 7.20 0.93 16.70
C THR A 119 8.71 1.15 16.86
N ASN A 120 9.49 1.04 15.80
CA ASN A 120 10.96 1.06 15.84
C ASN A 120 11.56 2.34 15.25
N GLY A 121 10.78 3.34 14.91
CA GLY A 121 11.33 4.56 14.37
C GLY A 121 10.35 5.51 13.70
N ASP A 122 10.92 6.59 13.21
CA ASP A 122 10.27 7.62 12.45
C ASP A 122 9.94 7.13 11.03
N VAL A 123 8.94 7.72 10.44
CA VAL A 123 8.54 7.50 9.04
C VAL A 123 8.60 8.86 8.33
N ASP A 124 9.23 8.92 7.18
CA ASP A 124 9.30 10.16 6.38
C ASP A 124 8.01 10.33 5.53
N GLU A 125 6.90 10.53 6.24
CA GLU A 125 5.58 10.70 5.60
C GLU A 125 5.53 11.89 4.65
N ALA A 126 6.31 12.91 4.91
CA ALA A 126 6.39 14.09 4.05
C ALA A 126 6.99 13.73 2.68
N THR A 127 8.06 12.94 2.65
CA THR A 127 8.63 12.44 1.38
C THR A 127 7.70 11.41 0.74
N ILE A 128 7.08 10.51 1.49
CA ILE A 128 6.11 9.55 0.94
C ILE A 128 5.01 10.30 0.18
N MET A 129 4.33 11.23 0.83
CA MET A 129 3.21 11.97 0.23
C MET A 129 3.65 12.81 -0.97
N SER A 130 4.73 13.56 -0.86
CA SER A 130 5.20 14.44 -1.94
C SER A 130 5.73 13.63 -3.13
N TYR A 131 6.48 12.57 -2.88
CA TYR A 131 7.07 11.77 -3.95
C TYR A 131 6.02 10.93 -4.68
N CYS A 132 5.09 10.32 -3.95
CA CYS A 132 3.93 9.63 -4.54
C CYS A 132 3.14 10.58 -5.44
N THR A 133 2.84 11.79 -4.97
CA THR A 133 2.16 12.81 -5.79
C THR A 133 2.93 13.11 -7.06
N SER A 134 4.25 13.30 -6.98
CA SER A 134 5.09 13.61 -8.14
C SER A 134 5.19 12.47 -9.16
N LYS A 135 5.08 11.23 -8.70
CA LYS A 135 5.17 10.02 -9.54
C LYS A 135 3.81 9.48 -10.00
N GLY A 136 2.71 10.06 -9.54
CA GLY A 136 1.37 9.55 -9.80
C GLY A 136 1.09 8.19 -9.12
N VAL A 137 1.75 7.92 -7.99
CA VAL A 137 1.54 6.75 -7.14
C VAL A 137 0.49 7.06 -6.09
N GLY A 138 -0.47 6.18 -5.90
CA GLY A 138 -1.46 6.30 -4.83
C GLY A 138 -0.86 6.00 -3.46
N TYR A 139 -1.46 6.57 -2.40
CA TYR A 139 -1.07 6.26 -1.02
C TYR A 139 -2.30 6.19 -0.10
N LEU A 140 -2.22 5.36 0.92
CA LEU A 140 -3.25 5.12 1.93
C LEU A 140 -2.63 5.26 3.32
N GLY A 141 -3.10 6.25 4.09
CA GLY A 141 -2.61 6.47 5.46
C GLY A 141 -3.27 5.52 6.46
N TRP A 142 -2.52 4.94 7.34
CA TRP A 142 -2.99 4.13 8.45
C TRP A 142 -3.08 4.97 9.71
N SER A 143 -4.14 4.93 10.45
CA SER A 143 -5.50 4.44 10.18
C SER A 143 -6.51 5.42 10.77
N TRP A 144 -7.79 5.31 10.37
CA TRP A 144 -8.80 6.29 10.81
C TRP A 144 -8.83 6.51 12.32
N LYS A 145 -9.04 5.42 13.09
CA LYS A 145 -9.05 5.43 14.55
C LYS A 145 -9.14 4.00 15.10
N GLY A 146 -8.78 3.83 16.38
CA GLY A 146 -8.96 2.57 17.11
C GLY A 146 -7.69 1.74 17.21
N ASN A 147 -6.53 2.32 16.95
CA ASN A 147 -5.27 1.69 17.32
C ASN A 147 -5.21 1.50 18.84
N ASN A 148 -4.46 0.50 19.30
CA ASN A 148 -4.24 0.31 20.74
C ASN A 148 -3.49 1.51 21.36
N SER A 149 -3.40 1.57 22.68
CA SER A 149 -2.80 2.69 23.40
C SER A 149 -1.36 2.98 22.96
N ASP A 150 -0.59 1.92 22.67
CA ASP A 150 0.85 2.04 22.35
C ASP A 150 1.07 2.52 20.92
N MET A 151 0.04 2.46 20.07
CA MET A 151 0.07 2.87 18.67
C MET A 151 -0.96 3.96 18.34
N SER A 152 -1.51 4.62 19.35
CA SER A 152 -2.54 5.67 19.19
C SER A 152 -2.05 6.88 18.37
N TYR A 153 -0.75 7.08 18.23
CA TYR A 153 -0.15 8.08 17.35
C TYR A 153 -0.46 7.85 15.87
N LEU A 154 -0.90 6.66 15.49
CA LEU A 154 -1.36 6.35 14.14
C LEU A 154 -2.83 6.73 13.90
N ASP A 155 -3.60 7.05 14.94
CA ASP A 155 -4.98 7.50 14.77
C ASP A 155 -5.03 8.81 13.99
N ILE A 156 -5.71 8.79 12.85
CA ILE A 156 -5.95 9.98 12.01
C ILE A 156 -6.97 10.90 12.69
N ALA A 157 -8.00 10.32 13.28
CA ALA A 157 -9.06 11.07 13.95
C ALA A 157 -9.02 10.88 15.46
N ASN A 158 -9.24 11.96 16.22
CA ASN A 158 -9.42 11.91 17.66
C ASN A 158 -10.80 11.36 18.06
N SER A 159 -11.77 11.43 17.15
CA SER A 159 -13.14 10.96 17.33
C SER A 159 -13.60 10.14 16.12
N TRP A 160 -14.47 9.16 16.34
CA TRP A 160 -14.95 8.27 15.27
C TRP A 160 -15.69 8.99 14.15
N ASP A 161 -16.36 10.10 14.47
CA ASP A 161 -17.10 10.94 13.52
C ASP A 161 -16.22 11.89 12.70
N GLY A 162 -14.91 11.95 13.01
CA GLY A 162 -13.95 12.81 12.31
C GLY A 162 -14.08 14.29 12.61
N SER A 163 -14.83 14.68 13.64
CA SER A 163 -14.99 16.09 14.02
C SER A 163 -13.70 16.74 14.51
N SER A 164 -12.71 15.93 14.89
CA SER A 164 -11.38 16.38 15.31
C SER A 164 -10.31 15.44 14.74
N LEU A 165 -9.30 16.01 14.09
CA LEU A 165 -8.15 15.28 13.56
C LEU A 165 -6.96 15.36 14.51
N SER A 166 -6.17 14.30 14.56
CA SER A 166 -4.86 14.30 15.20
C SER A 166 -3.86 15.15 14.40
N SER A 167 -2.66 15.34 14.93
CA SER A 167 -1.56 15.97 14.16
C SER A 167 -1.27 15.18 12.88
N TRP A 168 -1.15 13.85 12.97
CA TRP A 168 -0.99 12.96 11.84
C TRP A 168 -2.15 13.11 10.83
N GLY A 169 -3.39 13.10 11.33
CA GLY A 169 -4.56 13.28 10.49
C GLY A 169 -4.60 14.64 9.77
N ASN A 170 -4.16 15.70 10.41
CA ASN A 170 -4.03 17.02 9.77
C ASN A 170 -2.97 17.01 8.65
N THR A 171 -1.82 16.38 8.87
CA THR A 171 -0.79 16.21 7.85
C THR A 171 -1.34 15.42 6.65
N LEU A 172 -1.94 14.26 6.90
CA LEU A 172 -2.46 13.39 5.86
C LEU A 172 -3.61 14.01 5.06
N ILE A 173 -4.54 14.67 5.72
CA ILE A 173 -5.77 15.15 5.08
C ILE A 173 -5.61 16.57 4.54
N ASN A 174 -5.06 17.47 5.35
CA ASN A 174 -5.03 18.91 5.05
C ASN A 174 -3.67 19.42 4.57
N GLY A 175 -2.61 18.60 4.62
CA GLY A 175 -1.27 18.98 4.17
C GLY A 175 -1.22 19.34 2.66
N SER A 176 -0.15 20.00 2.23
CA SER A 176 0.03 20.43 0.83
C SER A 176 0.05 19.29 -0.18
N ASN A 177 0.53 18.11 0.24
CA ASN A 177 0.44 16.85 -0.51
C ASN A 177 -0.59 15.90 0.09
N GLY A 178 -1.51 16.41 0.90
CA GLY A 178 -2.54 15.63 1.58
C GLY A 178 -3.70 15.25 0.67
N ILE A 179 -4.60 14.42 1.20
CA ILE A 179 -5.72 13.85 0.45
C ILE A 179 -6.59 14.93 -0.19
N LYS A 180 -6.90 16.02 0.54
CA LYS A 180 -7.73 17.12 -0.01
C LYS A 180 -7.07 17.85 -1.19
N ALA A 181 -5.74 17.95 -1.18
CA ALA A 181 -5.00 18.65 -2.23
C ALA A 181 -4.76 17.77 -3.46
N THR A 182 -4.67 16.45 -3.29
CA THR A 182 -4.19 15.53 -4.33
C THR A 182 -5.27 14.59 -4.87
N SER A 183 -6.36 14.34 -4.12
CA SER A 183 -7.43 13.44 -4.55
C SER A 183 -8.20 14.02 -5.74
N LYS A 184 -8.57 13.11 -6.65
CA LYS A 184 -9.41 13.42 -7.82
C LYS A 184 -10.58 12.46 -7.84
N ILE A 185 -11.74 12.97 -8.26
CA ILE A 185 -12.91 12.13 -8.50
C ILE A 185 -12.60 11.23 -9.69
N CYS A 186 -12.81 9.93 -9.52
CA CYS A 186 -12.71 8.97 -10.61
C CYS A 186 -13.90 9.20 -11.58
N SER A 187 -13.60 9.58 -12.80
CA SER A 187 -14.59 9.79 -13.88
C SER A 187 -14.81 8.51 -14.68
#